data_6c31bab918e6239efc2cd798411998f1
#
_entry.id   6c31bab918e6239efc2cd798411998f1
#
_cell.length_a   1.000
_cell.length_b   1.000
_cell.length_c   1.000
_cell.angle_alpha   90.00
_cell.angle_beta   90.00
_cell.angle_gamma   90.00
#
_symmetry.space_group_name_H-M   'P 1'
#
loop_
_entity.id
_entity.type
_entity.pdbx_description
1 polymer ?
#
loop_
_entity_poly.entity_id
_entity_poly.type
_entity_poly.pdbx_seq_one_letter_code
_entity_poly.pdbx_strand_id
1 'polypeptide(L)'
;MKTERKALERVPPNDPEVLAIQETDQGIIRTLEADGGTMAFQGLRRRMNIHQEKLSRALQRLEGDGYVQHTSKGYVLTEKGSSLAQRGLCESPKAYSTILQSFLPGDLSPATMAHHLEGRWFHNLRWQGIRDDGDHIVLRWLTETTGVEVVLHLAWGQVRVETDAVDRERLIEALMGAQKVFGYLTEPWQEDWERMQVGTSMLACSGRHRAAG
;
A
#
# COMPACT_ATOMS: atom_id res chain seq x y z
N MET A 1 -26.45 -4.99 30.08
CA MET A 1 -25.27 -5.69 29.57
C MET A 1 -24.18 -4.65 29.36
N LYS A 2 -23.20 -4.59 30.26
CA LYS A 2 -22.04 -3.69 30.18
C LYS A 2 -20.98 -4.36 29.32
N THR A 3 -20.69 -3.80 28.16
CA THR A 3 -19.56 -4.23 27.33
C THR A 3 -18.30 -3.61 27.93
N GLU A 4 -17.54 -4.39 28.65
CA GLU A 4 -16.21 -4.00 29.12
C GLU A 4 -15.29 -3.81 27.91
N ARG A 5 -14.95 -2.56 27.64
CA ARG A 5 -13.81 -2.22 26.81
C ARG A 5 -12.55 -2.64 27.56
N LYS A 6 -11.99 -3.78 27.18
CA LYS A 6 -10.67 -4.21 27.62
C LYS A 6 -9.65 -3.14 27.22
N ALA A 7 -9.24 -2.33 28.17
CA ALA A 7 -8.19 -1.35 28.00
C ALA A 7 -6.93 -2.11 27.53
N LEU A 8 -6.42 -1.76 26.35
CA LEU A 8 -5.11 -2.19 25.90
C LEU A 8 -4.10 -1.63 26.92
N GLU A 9 -3.63 -2.49 27.78
CA GLU A 9 -2.57 -2.24 28.73
C GLU A 9 -1.32 -1.84 27.93
N ARG A 10 -0.94 -0.57 27.99
CA ARG A 10 0.29 -0.08 27.39
C ARG A 10 1.46 -0.72 28.12
N VAL A 11 2.05 -1.74 27.51
CA VAL A 11 3.29 -2.34 27.98
C VAL A 11 4.38 -1.25 27.94
N PRO A 12 5.17 -1.09 29.01
CA PRO A 12 6.20 -0.07 29.07
C PRO A 12 7.27 -0.29 28.00
N PRO A 13 7.93 0.78 27.50
CA PRO A 13 8.92 0.72 26.40
C PRO A 13 10.23 -0.03 26.73
N ASN A 14 10.28 -0.77 27.83
CA ASN A 14 11.44 -1.51 28.34
C ASN A 14 11.22 -3.03 28.36
N ASP A 15 10.49 -3.58 27.38
CA ASP A 15 10.40 -5.04 27.25
C ASP A 15 11.82 -5.58 26.93
N PRO A 16 12.40 -6.48 27.77
CA PRO A 16 13.76 -6.99 27.58
C PRO A 16 13.93 -7.73 26.26
N GLU A 17 12.89 -8.29 25.67
CA GLU A 17 12.92 -8.94 24.38
C GLU A 17 13.11 -7.90 23.25
N VAL A 18 12.51 -6.71 23.37
CA VAL A 18 12.68 -5.59 22.42
C VAL A 18 14.07 -5.00 22.53
N LEU A 19 14.62 -4.85 23.73
CA LEU A 19 15.97 -4.31 23.98
C LEU A 19 17.08 -5.24 23.49
N ALA A 20 16.84 -6.54 23.42
CA ALA A 20 17.81 -7.52 22.94
C ALA A 20 18.00 -7.52 21.42
N ILE A 21 17.05 -6.92 20.67
CA ILE A 21 17.06 -6.88 19.21
C ILE A 21 17.89 -5.67 18.75
N GLN A 22 18.77 -5.90 17.76
CA GLN A 22 19.59 -4.82 17.18
C GLN A 22 18.70 -3.72 16.57
N GLU A 23 19.14 -2.47 16.66
CA GLU A 23 18.42 -1.30 16.13
C GLU A 23 17.98 -1.47 14.67
N THR A 24 18.86 -2.05 13.82
CA THR A 24 18.53 -2.34 12.42
C THR A 24 17.40 -3.34 12.28
N ASP A 25 17.38 -4.38 13.13
CA ASP A 25 16.39 -5.44 13.14
C ASP A 25 15.03 -4.90 13.61
N GLN A 26 15.05 -4.05 14.65
CA GLN A 26 13.86 -3.30 15.09
C GLN A 26 13.30 -2.41 13.97
N GLY A 27 14.17 -1.71 13.23
CA GLY A 27 13.77 -0.89 12.09
C GLY A 27 13.08 -1.70 10.98
N ILE A 28 13.56 -2.93 10.70
CA ILE A 28 12.93 -3.84 9.73
C ILE A 28 11.54 -4.26 10.21
N ILE A 29 11.42 -4.69 11.46
CA ILE A 29 10.15 -5.10 12.05
C ILE A 29 9.13 -3.96 12.00
N ARG A 30 9.52 -2.74 12.41
CA ARG A 30 8.66 -1.54 12.31
C ARG A 30 8.20 -1.26 10.90
N THR A 31 9.14 -1.34 9.94
CA THR A 31 8.84 -1.07 8.53
C THR A 31 7.85 -2.06 7.96
N LEU A 32 8.01 -3.35 8.25
CA LEU A 32 7.09 -4.39 7.83
C LEU A 32 5.72 -4.28 8.51
N GLU A 33 5.68 -3.91 9.81
CA GLU A 33 4.42 -3.70 10.53
C GLU A 33 3.65 -2.49 10.00
N ALA A 34 4.33 -1.37 9.77
CA ALA A 34 3.73 -0.16 9.21
C ALA A 34 3.10 -0.41 7.83
N ASP A 35 3.69 -1.30 7.03
CA ASP A 35 3.12 -1.70 5.73
C ASP A 35 1.98 -2.71 5.88
N GLY A 36 1.99 -3.49 6.96
CA GLY A 36 0.97 -4.50 7.24
C GLY A 36 0.85 -5.59 6.17
N GLY A 37 1.88 -5.80 5.36
CA GLY A 37 1.83 -6.72 4.23
C GLY A 37 3.19 -7.31 3.86
N THR A 38 3.35 -7.65 2.60
CA THR A 38 4.58 -8.23 2.07
C THR A 38 5.42 -7.15 1.41
N MET A 39 6.71 -7.07 1.77
CA MET A 39 7.64 -6.10 1.19
C MET A 39 8.81 -6.80 0.49
N ALA A 40 9.07 -6.40 -0.75
CA ALA A 40 10.21 -6.89 -1.50
C ALA A 40 11.54 -6.42 -0.89
N PHE A 41 12.62 -7.22 -1.04
CA PHE A 41 13.95 -6.89 -0.53
C PHE A 41 14.42 -5.48 -0.94
N GLN A 42 14.24 -5.12 -2.21
CA GLN A 42 14.62 -3.80 -2.72
C GLN A 42 13.75 -2.67 -2.12
N GLY A 43 12.49 -2.96 -1.80
CA GLY A 43 11.60 -2.06 -1.09
C GLY A 43 12.13 -1.73 0.30
N LEU A 44 12.42 -2.77 1.10
CA LEU A 44 13.02 -2.62 2.43
C LEU A 44 14.33 -1.84 2.39
N ARG A 45 15.22 -2.17 1.44
CA ARG A 45 16.51 -1.50 1.30
C ARG A 45 16.37 0.00 1.08
N ARG A 46 15.46 0.42 0.18
CA ARG A 46 15.24 1.83 -0.13
C ARG A 46 14.60 2.58 1.02
N ARG A 47 13.58 1.98 1.63
CA ARG A 47 12.83 2.62 2.70
C ARG A 47 13.69 2.85 3.94
N MET A 48 14.56 1.90 4.26
CA MET A 48 15.48 1.99 5.38
C MET A 48 16.79 2.69 5.05
N ASN A 49 17.06 2.95 3.77
CA ASN A 49 18.31 3.54 3.28
C ASN A 49 19.57 2.85 3.82
N ILE A 50 19.57 1.52 3.82
CA ILE A 50 20.67 0.71 4.33
C ILE A 50 21.35 -0.09 3.22
N HIS A 51 22.63 -0.41 3.45
CA HIS A 51 23.42 -1.20 2.52
C HIS A 51 22.87 -2.62 2.40
N GLN A 52 22.90 -3.17 1.18
CA GLN A 52 22.34 -4.48 0.83
C GLN A 52 22.81 -5.60 1.76
N GLU A 53 24.12 -5.66 2.06
CA GLU A 53 24.70 -6.70 2.90
C GLU A 53 24.21 -6.61 4.35
N LYS A 54 24.08 -5.40 4.89
CA LYS A 54 23.56 -5.17 6.23
C LYS A 54 22.09 -5.61 6.33
N LEU A 55 21.26 -5.29 5.32
CA LEU A 55 19.89 -5.74 5.24
C LEU A 55 19.78 -7.27 5.15
N SER A 56 20.59 -7.89 4.27
CA SER A 56 20.59 -9.34 4.09
C SER A 56 20.91 -10.09 5.39
N ARG A 57 21.94 -9.66 6.12
CA ARG A 57 22.31 -10.25 7.40
C ARG A 57 21.22 -10.07 8.47
N ALA A 58 20.59 -8.90 8.51
CA ALA A 58 19.51 -8.61 9.44
C ALA A 58 18.28 -9.49 9.15
N LEU A 59 17.88 -9.61 7.88
CA LEU A 59 16.76 -10.46 7.48
C LEU A 59 17.02 -11.95 7.79
N GLN A 60 18.26 -12.43 7.56
CA GLN A 60 18.64 -13.80 7.91
C GLN A 60 18.53 -14.08 9.42
N ARG A 61 18.92 -13.13 10.28
CA ARG A 61 18.73 -13.25 11.73
C ARG A 61 17.27 -13.30 12.09
N LEU A 62 16.49 -12.32 11.59
CA LEU A 62 15.06 -12.21 11.88
C LEU A 62 14.27 -13.44 11.39
N GLU A 63 14.67 -14.04 10.28
CA GLU A 63 14.09 -15.27 9.76
C GLU A 63 14.50 -16.47 10.65
N GLY A 64 15.77 -16.56 11.04
CA GLY A 64 16.27 -17.57 11.96
C GLY A 64 15.60 -17.52 13.35
N ASP A 65 15.31 -16.33 13.85
CA ASP A 65 14.63 -16.08 15.11
C ASP A 65 13.10 -16.22 15.01
N GLY A 66 12.58 -16.40 13.77
CA GLY A 66 11.17 -16.60 13.48
C GLY A 66 10.31 -15.35 13.59
N TYR A 67 10.88 -14.15 13.47
CA TYR A 67 10.13 -12.88 13.43
C TYR A 67 9.66 -12.50 12.04
N VAL A 68 10.40 -12.92 11.01
CA VAL A 68 10.14 -12.63 9.60
C VAL A 68 10.14 -13.93 8.81
N GLN A 69 9.34 -13.99 7.76
CA GLN A 69 9.29 -15.10 6.81
C GLN A 69 9.51 -14.58 5.39
N HIS A 70 10.34 -15.29 4.62
CA HIS A 70 10.50 -15.04 3.19
C HIS A 70 9.43 -15.79 2.40
N THR A 71 8.72 -15.08 1.52
CA THR A 71 7.69 -15.61 0.62
C THR A 71 8.06 -15.34 -0.84
N SER A 72 7.31 -15.90 -1.79
CA SER A 72 7.51 -15.61 -3.23
C SER A 72 7.32 -14.14 -3.59
N LYS A 73 6.56 -13.38 -2.79
CA LYS A 73 6.29 -11.96 -2.98
C LYS A 73 7.25 -11.04 -2.20
N GLY A 74 8.05 -11.58 -1.29
CA GLY A 74 8.98 -10.83 -0.45
C GLY A 74 8.95 -11.28 1.01
N TYR A 75 9.27 -10.37 1.93
CA TYR A 75 9.34 -10.62 3.36
C TYR A 75 8.07 -10.16 4.06
N VAL A 76 7.59 -10.94 5.01
CA VAL A 76 6.40 -10.68 5.82
C VAL A 76 6.70 -10.95 7.29
N LEU A 77 6.05 -10.22 8.20
CA LEU A 77 6.12 -10.55 9.62
C LEU A 77 5.37 -11.84 9.90
N THR A 78 5.93 -12.67 10.79
CA THR A 78 5.22 -13.77 11.41
C THR A 78 4.31 -13.24 12.53
N GLU A 79 3.46 -14.10 13.09
CA GLU A 79 2.66 -13.76 14.27
C GLU A 79 3.54 -13.31 15.46
N LYS A 80 4.69 -13.98 15.65
CA LYS A 80 5.70 -13.59 16.64
C LYS A 80 6.26 -12.19 16.38
N GLY A 81 6.59 -11.88 15.13
CA GLY A 81 7.09 -10.56 14.72
C GLY A 81 6.07 -9.46 14.91
N SER A 82 4.82 -9.68 14.53
CA SER A 82 3.72 -8.73 14.72
C SER A 82 3.42 -8.49 16.20
N SER A 83 3.42 -9.54 17.03
CA SER A 83 3.24 -9.39 18.47
C SER A 83 4.35 -8.56 19.11
N LEU A 84 5.59 -8.72 18.66
CA LEU A 84 6.73 -7.92 19.12
C LEU A 84 6.61 -6.46 18.70
N ALA A 85 6.23 -6.19 17.44
CA ALA A 85 6.00 -4.85 16.93
C ALA A 85 4.94 -4.10 17.76
N GLN A 86 3.83 -4.75 18.07
CA GLN A 86 2.74 -4.17 18.86
C GLN A 86 3.14 -3.87 20.31
N ARG A 87 4.02 -4.67 20.91
CA ARG A 87 4.46 -4.50 22.31
C ARG A 87 5.41 -3.34 22.54
N GLY A 88 6.18 -2.92 21.57
CA GLY A 88 7.21 -1.91 21.83
C GLY A 88 7.60 -0.99 20.69
N LEU A 89 7.05 -1.18 19.49
CA LEU A 89 7.57 -0.54 18.29
C LEU A 89 6.53 0.33 17.55
N CYS A 90 5.46 0.78 18.23
CA CYS A 90 4.44 1.62 17.61
C CYS A 90 5.01 2.95 17.11
N GLU A 91 5.18 3.09 15.79
CA GLU A 91 5.27 4.41 15.15
C GLU A 91 3.87 5.04 15.08
N SER A 92 3.81 6.36 15.21
CA SER A 92 2.58 7.11 14.93
C SER A 92 2.11 6.78 13.51
N PRO A 93 0.81 6.51 13.30
CA PRO A 93 0.29 6.22 11.96
C PRO A 93 0.62 7.38 11.02
N LYS A 94 1.23 7.09 9.88
CA LYS A 94 1.46 8.08 8.84
C LYS A 94 0.12 8.64 8.37
N ALA A 95 0.02 9.97 8.26
CA ALA A 95 -1.14 10.61 7.68
C ALA A 95 -1.06 10.50 6.15
N TYR A 96 -2.06 9.88 5.54
CA TYR A 96 -2.21 9.81 4.10
C TYR A 96 -3.32 10.73 3.63
N SER A 97 -3.11 11.33 2.46
CA SER A 97 -4.12 12.13 1.76
C SER A 97 -4.54 11.42 0.49
N THR A 98 -5.83 11.33 0.23
CA THR A 98 -6.35 10.81 -1.05
C THR A 98 -6.05 11.82 -2.16
N ILE A 99 -5.35 11.38 -3.20
CA ILE A 99 -5.00 12.21 -4.36
C ILE A 99 -5.74 11.83 -5.63
N LEU A 100 -6.27 10.62 -5.70
CA LEU A 100 -7.08 10.15 -6.81
C LEU A 100 -8.09 9.12 -6.28
N GLN A 101 -9.33 9.21 -6.78
CA GLN A 101 -10.35 8.20 -6.55
C GLN A 101 -11.19 8.04 -7.80
N SER A 102 -11.53 6.80 -8.15
CA SER A 102 -12.39 6.49 -9.29
C SER A 102 -13.20 5.23 -9.02
N PHE A 103 -14.27 5.08 -9.80
CA PHE A 103 -15.03 3.83 -9.83
C PHE A 103 -14.55 2.95 -10.97
N LEU A 104 -14.55 1.65 -10.75
CA LEU A 104 -14.17 0.64 -11.73
C LEU A 104 -15.41 -0.15 -12.14
N PRO A 105 -15.43 -0.70 -13.37
CA PRO A 105 -16.45 -1.67 -13.76
C PRO A 105 -16.55 -2.81 -12.75
N GLY A 106 -17.79 -3.21 -12.42
CA GLY A 106 -18.04 -4.18 -11.34
C GLY A 106 -17.63 -5.62 -11.66
N ASP A 107 -17.27 -5.90 -12.90
CA ASP A 107 -16.75 -7.18 -13.40
C ASP A 107 -15.23 -7.30 -13.26
N LEU A 108 -14.53 -6.22 -12.91
CA LEU A 108 -13.09 -6.22 -12.73
C LEU A 108 -12.70 -6.67 -11.32
N SER A 109 -12.07 -7.83 -11.24
CA SER A 109 -11.54 -8.36 -9.99
C SER A 109 -10.35 -7.53 -9.48
N PRO A 110 -10.34 -7.09 -8.20
CA PRO A 110 -9.16 -6.46 -7.58
C PRO A 110 -7.89 -7.30 -7.71
N ALA A 111 -8.00 -8.61 -7.59
CA ALA A 111 -6.87 -9.53 -7.71
C ALA A 111 -6.26 -9.55 -9.12
N THR A 112 -7.10 -9.53 -10.16
CA THR A 112 -6.62 -9.46 -11.55
C THR A 112 -5.88 -8.14 -11.80
N MET A 113 -6.43 -7.02 -11.33
CA MET A 113 -5.80 -5.70 -11.46
C MET A 113 -4.48 -5.63 -10.71
N ALA A 114 -4.45 -6.15 -9.48
CA ALA A 114 -3.24 -6.20 -8.67
C ALA A 114 -2.13 -7.01 -9.34
N HIS A 115 -2.46 -8.15 -9.93
CA HIS A 115 -1.51 -9.01 -10.64
C HIS A 115 -0.84 -8.28 -11.82
N HIS A 116 -1.57 -7.43 -12.54
CA HIS A 116 -1.00 -6.62 -13.63
C HIS A 116 -0.02 -5.56 -13.14
N LEU A 117 -0.15 -5.09 -11.89
CA LEU A 117 0.67 -4.03 -11.31
C LEU A 117 1.82 -4.56 -10.43
N GLU A 118 1.73 -5.80 -9.97
CA GLU A 118 2.67 -6.41 -9.02
C GLU A 118 4.11 -6.40 -9.57
N GLY A 119 5.04 -5.89 -8.76
CA GLY A 119 6.45 -5.83 -9.09
C GLY A 119 6.84 -4.76 -10.11
N ARG A 120 5.89 -4.01 -10.69
CA ARG A 120 6.17 -3.03 -11.73
C ARG A 120 6.68 -1.71 -11.18
N TRP A 121 7.54 -1.08 -11.97
CA TRP A 121 8.04 0.27 -11.77
C TRP A 121 7.35 1.20 -12.75
N PHE A 122 6.97 2.39 -12.30
CA PHE A 122 6.31 3.39 -13.11
C PHE A 122 7.11 4.69 -13.07
N HIS A 123 7.84 5.00 -14.13
CA HIS A 123 8.64 6.21 -14.27
C HIS A 123 9.50 6.49 -13.01
N ASN A 124 9.02 7.35 -12.12
CA ASN A 124 9.67 7.72 -10.86
C ASN A 124 9.23 6.88 -9.65
N LEU A 125 8.31 5.94 -9.83
CA LEU A 125 7.80 5.09 -8.76
C LEU A 125 8.54 3.74 -8.73
N ARG A 126 9.05 3.39 -7.55
CA ARG A 126 9.73 2.12 -7.28
C ARG A 126 8.84 1.23 -6.43
N TRP A 127 8.60 0.03 -6.92
CA TRP A 127 7.81 -0.97 -6.23
C TRP A 127 8.31 -1.24 -4.81
N GLN A 128 7.39 -1.28 -3.85
CA GLN A 128 7.66 -1.59 -2.45
C GLN A 128 7.05 -2.92 -2.03
N GLY A 129 5.80 -3.16 -2.33
CA GLY A 129 5.14 -4.39 -1.92
C GLY A 129 3.63 -4.37 -2.12
N ILE A 130 3.01 -5.47 -1.73
CA ILE A 130 1.58 -5.72 -1.82
C ILE A 130 1.06 -6.30 -0.49
N ARG A 131 -0.12 -5.87 -0.07
CA ARG A 131 -0.92 -6.49 0.96
C ARG A 131 -2.26 -6.91 0.37
N ASP A 132 -2.63 -8.15 0.59
CA ASP A 132 -3.86 -8.75 0.10
C ASP A 132 -4.70 -9.21 1.30
N ASP A 133 -5.81 -8.51 1.53
CA ASP A 133 -6.76 -8.80 2.60
C ASP A 133 -8.04 -9.49 2.01
N GLY A 134 -7.94 -10.07 0.81
CA GLY A 134 -9.02 -10.74 0.09
C GLY A 134 -9.85 -9.78 -0.77
N ASP A 135 -10.79 -9.07 -0.18
CA ASP A 135 -11.64 -8.11 -0.90
C ASP A 135 -10.99 -6.74 -1.12
N HIS A 136 -9.88 -6.48 -0.44
CA HIS A 136 -9.15 -5.23 -0.48
C HIS A 136 -7.65 -5.48 -0.66
N ILE A 137 -7.10 -4.99 -1.76
CA ILE A 137 -5.68 -5.14 -2.07
C ILE A 137 -5.01 -3.78 -2.07
N VAL A 138 -3.87 -3.70 -1.41
CA VAL A 138 -3.06 -2.48 -1.26
C VAL A 138 -1.71 -2.68 -1.92
N LEU A 139 -1.39 -1.86 -2.91
CA LEU A 139 -0.09 -1.85 -3.58
C LEU A 139 0.64 -0.55 -3.24
N ARG A 140 1.96 -0.63 -3.09
CA ARG A 140 2.78 0.49 -2.62
C ARG A 140 3.98 0.74 -3.49
N TRP A 141 4.23 2.00 -3.74
CA TRP A 141 5.43 2.51 -4.42
C TRP A 141 6.04 3.64 -3.62
N LEU A 142 7.32 3.87 -3.86
CA LEU A 142 8.07 5.00 -3.33
C LEU A 142 8.59 5.84 -4.49
N THR A 143 8.43 7.16 -4.43
CA THR A 143 9.04 8.05 -5.41
C THR A 143 10.57 8.01 -5.29
N GLU A 144 11.26 8.10 -6.43
CA GLU A 144 12.72 7.94 -6.47
C GLU A 144 13.44 9.17 -5.90
N THR A 145 12.91 10.35 -6.15
CA THR A 145 13.57 11.62 -5.82
C THR A 145 13.30 12.05 -4.38
N THR A 146 12.02 12.07 -3.99
CA THR A 146 11.62 12.63 -2.69
C THR A 146 11.32 11.58 -1.63
N GLY A 147 11.27 10.29 -2.00
CA GLY A 147 10.99 9.20 -1.08
C GLY A 147 9.54 9.19 -0.55
N VAL A 148 8.63 9.83 -1.29
CA VAL A 148 7.20 9.87 -0.94
C VAL A 148 6.54 8.56 -1.29
N GLU A 149 5.65 8.12 -0.43
CA GLU A 149 4.88 6.90 -0.64
C GLU A 149 3.61 7.17 -1.45
N VAL A 150 3.37 6.31 -2.44
CA VAL A 150 2.13 6.27 -3.24
C VAL A 150 1.48 4.92 -3.03
N VAL A 151 0.27 4.94 -2.48
CA VAL A 151 -0.48 3.75 -2.07
C VAL A 151 -1.73 3.64 -2.91
N LEU A 152 -1.87 2.53 -3.63
CA LEU A 152 -3.06 2.20 -4.42
C LEU A 152 -3.91 1.20 -3.63
N HIS A 153 -5.15 1.56 -3.42
CA HIS A 153 -6.17 0.70 -2.83
C HIS A 153 -7.11 0.21 -3.92
N LEU A 154 -7.20 -1.10 -4.08
CA LEU A 154 -8.13 -1.79 -4.98
C LEU A 154 -9.18 -2.51 -4.16
N ALA A 155 -10.45 -2.21 -4.43
CA ALA A 155 -11.61 -2.91 -3.91
C ALA A 155 -12.60 -3.14 -5.05
N TRP A 156 -13.62 -3.97 -4.82
CA TRP A 156 -14.67 -4.18 -5.82
C TRP A 156 -15.35 -2.86 -6.21
N GLY A 157 -15.28 -2.54 -7.50
CA GLY A 157 -15.89 -1.33 -8.06
C GLY A 157 -15.19 -0.01 -7.69
N GLN A 158 -14.07 -0.02 -6.97
CA GLN A 158 -13.41 1.19 -6.51
C GLN A 158 -11.88 1.11 -6.57
N VAL A 159 -11.28 2.21 -6.99
CA VAL A 159 -9.83 2.45 -6.89
C VAL A 159 -9.58 3.78 -6.19
N ARG A 160 -8.61 3.79 -5.27
CA ARG A 160 -8.19 5.00 -4.55
C ARG A 160 -6.67 5.04 -4.45
N VAL A 161 -6.08 6.21 -4.69
CA VAL A 161 -4.65 6.45 -4.52
C VAL A 161 -4.44 7.45 -3.40
N GLU A 162 -3.57 7.12 -2.48
CA GLU A 162 -3.18 7.93 -1.34
C GLU A 162 -1.68 8.19 -1.33
N THR A 163 -1.26 9.25 -0.64
CA THR A 163 0.14 9.61 -0.47
C THR A 163 0.40 10.22 0.90
N ASP A 164 1.63 10.06 1.42
CA ASP A 164 2.14 10.72 2.62
C ASP A 164 2.85 12.06 2.31
N ALA A 165 2.64 12.61 1.11
CA ALA A 165 3.21 13.90 0.70
C ALA A 165 2.67 15.05 1.56
N VAL A 166 3.57 15.82 2.19
CA VAL A 166 3.22 16.94 3.08
C VAL A 166 3.37 18.31 2.42
N ASP A 167 4.11 18.41 1.32
CA ASP A 167 4.36 19.65 0.60
C ASP A 167 3.98 19.56 -0.87
N ARG A 168 3.96 20.72 -1.53
CA ARG A 168 3.50 20.83 -2.92
C ARG A 168 4.40 20.08 -3.91
N GLU A 169 5.70 20.10 -3.72
CA GLU A 169 6.66 19.47 -4.64
C GLU A 169 6.50 17.96 -4.60
N ARG A 170 6.47 17.38 -3.41
CA ARG A 170 6.23 15.96 -3.18
C ARG A 170 4.86 15.53 -3.69
N LEU A 171 3.83 16.36 -3.49
CA LEU A 171 2.49 16.09 -4.00
C LEU A 171 2.44 16.03 -5.52
N ILE A 172 3.14 16.93 -6.23
CA ILE A 172 3.22 16.92 -7.69
C ILE A 172 3.90 15.63 -8.17
N GLU A 173 5.00 15.23 -7.55
CA GLU A 173 5.70 13.99 -7.89
C GLU A 173 4.81 12.76 -7.68
N ALA A 174 4.10 12.68 -6.54
CA ALA A 174 3.15 11.62 -6.24
C ALA A 174 1.99 11.56 -7.26
N LEU A 175 1.43 12.72 -7.63
CA LEU A 175 0.37 12.81 -8.64
C LEU A 175 0.82 12.34 -10.02
N MET A 176 2.01 12.72 -10.45
CA MET A 176 2.57 12.25 -11.73
C MET A 176 2.74 10.73 -11.74
N GLY A 177 3.24 10.17 -10.65
CA GLY A 177 3.34 8.73 -10.47
C GLY A 177 1.98 8.04 -10.46
N ALA A 178 1.03 8.56 -9.69
CA ALA A 178 -0.34 8.04 -9.59
C ALA A 178 -1.04 8.00 -10.95
N GLN A 179 -0.89 9.05 -11.76
CA GLN A 179 -1.44 9.10 -13.13
C GLN A 179 -0.88 7.99 -14.02
N LYS A 180 0.43 7.68 -13.89
CA LYS A 180 1.04 6.58 -14.67
C LYS A 180 0.51 5.21 -14.24
N VAL A 181 0.39 4.98 -12.93
CA VAL A 181 -0.20 3.74 -12.40
C VAL A 181 -1.64 3.60 -12.87
N PHE A 182 -2.45 4.65 -12.73
CA PHE A 182 -3.86 4.64 -13.12
C PHE A 182 -4.04 4.47 -14.62
N GLY A 183 -3.26 5.17 -15.45
CA GLY A 183 -3.28 5.02 -16.90
C GLY A 183 -2.97 3.60 -17.34
N TYR A 184 -1.94 2.99 -16.74
CA TYR A 184 -1.60 1.60 -17.00
C TYR A 184 -2.69 0.62 -16.53
N LEU A 185 -3.31 0.90 -15.39
CA LEU A 185 -4.41 0.09 -14.87
C LEU A 185 -5.62 0.11 -15.81
N THR A 186 -5.93 1.25 -16.43
CA THR A 186 -7.11 1.42 -17.28
C THR A 186 -6.88 1.07 -18.75
N GLU A 187 -5.62 0.99 -19.22
CA GLU A 187 -5.28 0.73 -20.61
C GLU A 187 -5.97 -0.51 -21.22
N PRO A 188 -6.01 -1.69 -20.55
CA PRO A 188 -6.66 -2.88 -21.10
C PRO A 188 -8.18 -2.74 -21.29
N TRP A 189 -8.81 -1.80 -20.58
CA TRP A 189 -10.27 -1.59 -20.55
C TRP A 189 -10.70 -0.22 -21.10
N GLN A 190 -9.78 0.52 -21.74
CA GLN A 190 -10.04 1.88 -22.20
C GLN A 190 -11.21 1.95 -23.18
N GLU A 191 -11.33 0.98 -24.10
CA GLU A 191 -12.46 0.93 -25.06
C GLU A 191 -13.81 0.70 -24.35
N ASP A 192 -13.86 -0.11 -23.32
CA ASP A 192 -15.07 -0.38 -22.55
C ASP A 192 -15.44 0.81 -21.67
N TRP A 193 -14.45 1.51 -21.13
CA TRP A 193 -14.62 2.75 -20.37
C TRP A 193 -15.21 3.87 -21.22
N GLU A 194 -14.70 4.06 -22.43
CA GLU A 194 -15.21 5.05 -23.38
C GLU A 194 -16.67 4.74 -23.79
N ARG A 195 -17.01 3.48 -24.04
CA ARG A 195 -18.39 3.05 -24.33
C ARG A 195 -19.36 3.35 -23.19
N MET A 196 -18.95 3.17 -21.94
CA MET A 196 -19.79 3.48 -20.79
C MET A 196 -20.04 4.99 -20.63
N GLN A 197 -19.05 5.82 -20.87
CA GLN A 197 -19.22 7.28 -20.80
C GLN A 197 -20.13 7.81 -21.91
N VAL A 198 -20.01 7.28 -23.12
CA VAL A 198 -20.89 7.64 -24.25
C VAL A 198 -22.33 7.22 -24.01
N GLY A 199 -22.55 6.03 -23.41
CA GLY A 199 -23.88 5.54 -23.04
C GLY A 199 -24.59 6.45 -22.02
N THR A 200 -23.89 6.97 -21.05
CA THR A 200 -24.42 7.88 -20.03
C THR A 200 -24.77 9.26 -20.61
N SER A 201 -24.00 9.74 -21.60
CA SER A 201 -24.26 11.01 -22.27
C SER A 201 -25.49 10.95 -23.19
N MET A 202 -25.77 9.81 -23.84
CA MET A 202 -26.95 9.65 -24.70
C MET A 202 -28.26 9.56 -23.93
N LEU A 203 -28.25 9.00 -22.72
CA LEU A 203 -29.46 8.97 -21.88
C LEU A 203 -29.85 10.36 -21.34
N ALA A 204 -28.91 11.28 -21.22
CA ALA A 204 -29.18 12.65 -20.78
C ALA A 204 -29.80 13.53 -21.91
N CYS A 205 -29.62 13.18 -23.18
CA CYS A 205 -30.16 13.94 -24.32
C CYS A 205 -31.57 13.51 -24.78
N SER A 206 -32.05 12.30 -24.43
CA SER A 206 -33.36 11.80 -24.91
C SER A 206 -34.56 12.24 -24.05
N GLY A 207 -34.33 12.99 -22.97
CA GLY A 207 -35.35 13.45 -22.03
C GLY A 207 -36.06 14.78 -22.34
N ARG A 208 -35.77 15.46 -23.46
CA ARG A 208 -36.34 16.78 -23.76
C ARG A 208 -36.97 16.87 -25.15
N HIS A 209 -38.02 16.10 -25.42
CA HIS A 209 -39.01 16.44 -26.45
C HIS A 209 -40.30 15.63 -26.23
N ARG A 210 -41.14 16.10 -25.30
CA ARG A 210 -42.60 15.88 -25.34
C ARG A 210 -43.27 16.82 -24.33
N ALA A 211 -43.46 18.08 -24.75
CA ALA A 211 -44.53 18.92 -24.23
C ALA A 211 -44.69 20.13 -25.17
N ALA A 212 -45.53 19.99 -26.19
CA ALA A 212 -46.31 21.08 -26.79
C ALA A 212 -47.15 20.49 -27.93
N GLY A 213 -48.46 20.35 -27.69
CA GLY A 213 -49.48 19.95 -28.64
C GLY A 213 -50.76 19.73 -27.91
#